data_2761a34ecf45a46d4b0856e1956af2ca
#
_entry.id   2761a34ecf45a46d4b0856e1956af2ca
#
_cell.length_a   1.000
_cell.length_b   1.000
_cell.length_c   1.000
_cell.angle_alpha   90.00
_cell.angle_beta   90.00
_cell.angle_gamma   90.00
#
_symmetry.space_group_name_H-M   'P 1'
#
loop_
_entity.id
_entity.type
_entity.pdbx_description
1 polymer ?
#
loop_
_entity_poly.entity_id
_entity_poly.type
_entity_poly.pdbx_seq_one_letter_code
_entity_poly.pdbx_strand_id
1 'polypeptide(L)'
;YNTGIKYPLADFNITPDVAIVDPELVEGLPVKQVAYTGMDALTHAIEAYVSTLHCPYTDPLALQAIEMVLTYLPASYNKNMEAREQMHYAQCLAGMAFSNALLGIVHSMAHKTGAAFSTGHIPHGCANAIYLPYVIKYNAKDPVAAERYAEIARRMGLEGTCQKALINSLCEKIDEFNVRLNIPKTLKDFGIQEDEFKEKVAKIAELAVG
;
A
#
# COMPACT_ATOMS: atom_id res chain seq x y z
N TYR A 1 8.86 -1.47 19.85
CA TYR A 1 8.55 -0.05 20.07
C TYR A 1 9.27 0.58 21.28
N ASN A 2 9.98 -0.19 22.11
CA ASN A 2 10.70 0.36 23.27
C ASN A 2 11.78 1.40 22.92
N THR A 3 12.25 1.40 21.67
CA THR A 3 13.27 2.35 21.17
C THR A 3 12.69 3.39 20.20
N GLY A 4 11.38 3.37 19.93
CA GLY A 4 10.75 4.19 18.89
C GLY A 4 11.11 3.83 17.44
N ILE A 5 11.83 2.71 17.26
CA ILE A 5 12.24 2.23 15.92
C ILE A 5 11.53 0.92 15.59
N LYS A 6 10.93 0.85 14.41
CA LYS A 6 10.34 -0.38 13.86
C LYS A 6 11.40 -1.11 13.03
N TYR A 7 11.72 -2.34 13.43
CA TYR A 7 12.63 -3.22 12.69
C TYR A 7 11.82 -4.30 11.96
N PRO A 8 11.92 -4.41 10.63
CA PRO A 8 11.40 -5.57 9.92
C PRO A 8 12.27 -6.79 10.22
N LEU A 9 11.62 -7.93 10.45
CA LEU A 9 12.30 -9.22 10.51
C LEU A 9 12.02 -9.96 9.21
N ALA A 10 13.06 -10.29 8.47
CA ALA A 10 12.96 -11.02 7.21
C ALA A 10 14.05 -12.08 7.16
N ASP A 11 13.66 -13.35 7.13
CA ASP A 11 14.53 -14.49 6.99
C ASP A 11 13.75 -15.64 6.37
N PHE A 12 14.38 -16.41 5.47
CA PHE A 12 13.73 -17.56 4.84
C PHE A 12 13.31 -18.64 5.85
N ASN A 13 14.00 -18.74 6.99
CA ASN A 13 13.67 -19.71 8.04
C ASN A 13 12.36 -19.39 8.80
N ILE A 14 11.82 -18.19 8.68
CA ILE A 14 10.52 -17.81 9.27
C ILE A 14 9.37 -17.87 8.26
N THR A 15 9.61 -18.36 7.04
CA THR A 15 8.56 -18.59 6.04
C THR A 15 7.62 -19.69 6.55
N PRO A 16 6.29 -19.42 6.64
CA PRO A 16 5.34 -20.43 7.11
C PRO A 16 5.14 -21.52 6.05
N ASP A 17 4.97 -22.76 6.51
CA ASP A 17 4.62 -23.89 5.63
C ASP A 17 3.15 -23.85 5.18
N VAL A 18 2.28 -23.23 5.99
CA VAL A 18 0.83 -23.12 5.75
C VAL A 18 0.34 -21.75 6.18
N ALA A 19 -0.45 -21.11 5.34
CA ALA A 19 -1.23 -19.92 5.68
C ALA A 19 -2.71 -20.28 5.76
N ILE A 20 -3.32 -20.09 6.93
CA ILE A 20 -4.77 -20.26 7.13
C ILE A 20 -5.44 -18.90 6.92
N VAL A 21 -6.19 -18.79 5.84
CA VAL A 21 -6.91 -17.57 5.47
C VAL A 21 -8.37 -17.73 5.85
N ASP A 22 -8.72 -17.30 7.08
CA ASP A 22 -10.05 -17.42 7.64
C ASP A 22 -10.74 -16.05 7.73
N PRO A 23 -11.75 -15.76 6.88
CA PRO A 23 -12.43 -14.47 6.86
C PRO A 23 -13.28 -14.20 8.11
N GLU A 24 -13.66 -15.20 8.90
CA GLU A 24 -14.41 -15.03 10.16
C GLU A 24 -13.59 -14.21 11.17
N LEU A 25 -12.27 -14.34 11.17
CA LEU A 25 -11.37 -13.61 12.07
C LEU A 25 -11.38 -12.08 11.85
N VAL A 26 -11.84 -11.62 10.69
CA VAL A 26 -11.89 -10.19 10.32
C VAL A 26 -13.33 -9.66 10.18
N GLU A 27 -14.34 -10.45 10.55
CA GLU A 27 -15.74 -10.04 10.48
C GLU A 27 -16.01 -8.78 11.31
N GLY A 28 -15.52 -8.76 12.55
CA GLY A 28 -15.65 -7.65 13.50
C GLY A 28 -14.70 -6.48 13.30
N LEU A 29 -13.90 -6.46 12.23
CA LEU A 29 -12.88 -5.42 12.04
C LEU A 29 -13.50 -4.02 11.91
N PRO A 30 -13.02 -3.02 12.69
CA PRO A 30 -13.50 -1.64 12.58
C PRO A 30 -13.32 -1.08 11.17
N VAL A 31 -14.29 -0.31 10.70
CA VAL A 31 -14.33 0.23 9.33
C VAL A 31 -13.05 0.98 8.94
N LYS A 32 -12.46 1.76 9.86
CA LYS A 32 -11.17 2.43 9.63
C LYS A 32 -10.03 1.44 9.40
N GLN A 33 -10.03 0.32 10.11
CA GLN A 33 -9.01 -0.70 9.91
C GLN A 33 -9.20 -1.40 8.56
N VAL A 34 -10.44 -1.66 8.15
CA VAL A 34 -10.74 -2.20 6.80
C VAL A 34 -10.19 -1.29 5.72
N ALA A 35 -10.37 0.03 5.85
CA ALA A 35 -9.82 1.01 4.91
C ALA A 35 -8.29 0.96 4.87
N TYR A 36 -7.65 1.03 6.03
CA TYR A 36 -6.19 1.10 6.14
C TYR A 36 -5.52 -0.19 5.69
N THR A 37 -6.01 -1.34 6.14
CA THR A 37 -5.44 -2.65 5.74
C THR A 37 -5.72 -2.97 4.28
N GLY A 38 -6.86 -2.55 3.74
CA GLY A 38 -7.17 -2.71 2.31
C GLY A 38 -6.26 -1.87 1.41
N MET A 39 -5.99 -0.62 1.78
CA MET A 39 -5.04 0.23 1.05
C MET A 39 -3.59 -0.23 1.25
N ASP A 40 -3.29 -0.85 2.37
CA ASP A 40 -2.01 -1.52 2.61
C ASP A 40 -1.81 -2.69 1.65
N ALA A 41 -2.83 -3.55 1.50
CA ALA A 41 -2.84 -4.64 0.52
C ALA A 41 -2.62 -4.15 -0.92
N LEU A 42 -3.28 -3.05 -1.30
CA LEU A 42 -3.07 -2.41 -2.60
C LEU A 42 -1.63 -1.95 -2.78
N THR A 43 -1.08 -1.32 -1.74
CA THR A 43 0.30 -0.82 -1.78
C THR A 43 1.30 -1.97 -1.87
N HIS A 44 1.13 -3.04 -1.10
CA HIS A 44 1.93 -4.26 -1.19
C HIS A 44 1.97 -4.80 -2.61
N ALA A 45 0.81 -4.95 -3.23
CA ALA A 45 0.69 -5.51 -4.58
C ALA A 45 1.31 -4.59 -5.65
N ILE A 46 1.06 -3.27 -5.57
CA ILE A 46 1.63 -2.30 -6.51
C ILE A 46 3.17 -2.25 -6.38
N GLU A 47 3.70 -2.18 -5.16
CA GLU A 47 5.16 -2.15 -4.95
C GLU A 47 5.83 -3.45 -5.36
N ALA A 48 5.23 -4.61 -5.05
CA ALA A 48 5.74 -5.90 -5.52
C ALA A 48 5.78 -5.97 -7.05
N TYR A 49 4.74 -5.46 -7.73
CA TYR A 49 4.68 -5.46 -9.19
C TYR A 49 5.76 -4.58 -9.82
N VAL A 50 6.02 -3.39 -9.27
CA VAL A 50 7.03 -2.45 -9.81
C VAL A 50 8.43 -2.65 -9.24
N SER A 51 8.62 -3.60 -8.34
CA SER A 51 9.92 -3.92 -7.74
C SER A 51 10.95 -4.32 -8.80
N THR A 52 12.20 -3.99 -8.56
CA THR A 52 13.33 -4.47 -9.38
C THR A 52 13.58 -5.98 -9.23
N LEU A 53 13.01 -6.59 -8.19
CA LEU A 53 13.08 -8.04 -7.92
C LEU A 53 11.81 -8.78 -8.39
N HIS A 54 10.92 -8.12 -9.12
CA HIS A 54 9.75 -8.75 -9.71
C HIS A 54 10.14 -9.92 -10.63
N CYS A 55 9.27 -10.89 -10.78
CA CYS A 55 9.50 -12.02 -11.66
C CYS A 55 8.18 -12.61 -12.17
N PRO A 56 8.21 -13.53 -13.16
CA PRO A 56 7.00 -14.16 -13.70
C PRO A 56 6.12 -14.89 -12.67
N TYR A 57 6.63 -15.21 -11.49
CA TYR A 57 5.86 -15.83 -10.41
C TYR A 57 5.17 -14.80 -9.52
N THR A 58 5.79 -13.63 -9.30
CA THR A 58 5.23 -12.57 -8.44
C THR A 58 4.27 -11.66 -9.19
N ASP A 59 4.51 -11.39 -10.47
CA ASP A 59 3.72 -10.48 -11.28
C ASP A 59 2.23 -10.86 -11.37
N PRO A 60 1.86 -12.12 -11.68
CA PRO A 60 0.45 -12.50 -11.73
C PRO A 60 -0.27 -12.36 -10.38
N LEU A 61 0.42 -12.70 -9.28
CA LEU A 61 -0.13 -12.59 -7.93
C LEU A 61 -0.39 -11.12 -7.56
N ALA A 62 0.57 -10.25 -7.85
CA ALA A 62 0.46 -8.82 -7.59
C ALA A 62 -0.67 -8.19 -8.41
N LEU A 63 -0.75 -8.47 -9.71
CA LEU A 63 -1.81 -7.94 -10.58
C LEU A 63 -3.19 -8.45 -10.17
N GLN A 64 -3.33 -9.72 -9.81
CA GLN A 64 -4.59 -10.28 -9.31
C GLN A 64 -5.00 -9.62 -7.99
N ALA A 65 -4.06 -9.40 -7.07
CA ALA A 65 -4.33 -8.71 -5.81
C ALA A 65 -4.80 -7.26 -6.06
N ILE A 66 -4.15 -6.51 -6.96
CA ILE A 66 -4.57 -5.15 -7.33
C ILE A 66 -6.02 -5.14 -7.83
N GLU A 67 -6.36 -6.02 -8.78
CA GLU A 67 -7.70 -6.14 -9.34
C GLU A 67 -8.74 -6.45 -8.25
N MET A 68 -8.46 -7.43 -7.39
CA MET A 68 -9.35 -7.81 -6.31
C MET A 68 -9.55 -6.67 -5.30
N VAL A 69 -8.50 -5.96 -4.90
CA VAL A 69 -8.63 -4.83 -3.97
C VAL A 69 -9.48 -3.72 -4.58
N LEU A 70 -9.22 -3.32 -5.81
CA LEU A 70 -9.98 -2.27 -6.48
C LEU A 70 -11.46 -2.65 -6.68
N THR A 71 -11.75 -3.94 -6.82
CA THR A 71 -13.11 -4.45 -6.99
C THR A 71 -13.85 -4.55 -5.65
N TYR A 72 -13.22 -5.14 -4.64
CA TYR A 72 -13.93 -5.58 -3.43
C TYR A 72 -13.78 -4.66 -2.22
N LEU A 73 -12.71 -3.85 -2.14
CA LEU A 73 -12.48 -3.00 -0.97
C LEU A 73 -13.65 -2.05 -0.66
N PRO A 74 -14.30 -1.39 -1.64
CA PRO A 74 -15.44 -0.51 -1.33
C PRO A 74 -16.64 -1.24 -0.72
N ALA A 75 -16.93 -2.46 -1.18
CA ALA A 75 -18.02 -3.27 -0.62
C ALA A 75 -17.64 -3.84 0.76
N SER A 76 -16.41 -4.30 0.93
CA SER A 76 -15.88 -4.74 2.22
C SER A 76 -15.90 -3.63 3.27
N TYR A 77 -15.55 -2.39 2.89
CA TYR A 77 -15.66 -1.21 3.74
C TYR A 77 -17.10 -0.97 4.20
N ASN A 78 -18.08 -1.22 3.34
CA ASN A 78 -19.51 -1.15 3.64
C ASN A 78 -20.07 -2.42 4.29
N LYS A 79 -19.22 -3.25 4.91
CA LYS A 79 -19.56 -4.45 5.66
C LYS A 79 -20.17 -5.59 4.83
N ASN A 80 -19.94 -5.66 3.54
CA ASN A 80 -20.28 -6.84 2.75
C ASN A 80 -19.27 -7.95 3.07
N MET A 81 -19.75 -9.08 3.61
CA MET A 81 -18.89 -10.15 4.10
C MET A 81 -18.27 -10.98 2.97
N GLU A 82 -18.98 -11.18 1.86
CA GLU A 82 -18.41 -11.85 0.67
C GLU A 82 -17.23 -11.03 0.10
N ALA A 83 -17.40 -9.71 0.03
CA ALA A 83 -16.32 -8.82 -0.39
C ALA A 83 -15.16 -8.81 0.62
N ARG A 84 -15.45 -8.97 1.92
CA ARG A 84 -14.42 -9.08 2.96
C ARG A 84 -13.59 -10.35 2.81
N GLU A 85 -14.20 -11.45 2.51
CA GLU A 85 -13.54 -12.71 2.18
C GLU A 85 -12.60 -12.54 0.97
N GLN A 86 -13.10 -11.91 -0.10
CA GLN A 86 -12.27 -11.62 -1.29
C GLN A 86 -11.08 -10.70 -0.96
N MET A 87 -11.26 -9.72 -0.08
CA MET A 87 -10.16 -8.87 0.40
C MET A 87 -9.14 -9.67 1.21
N HIS A 88 -9.57 -10.67 1.96
CA HIS A 88 -8.67 -11.53 2.72
C HIS A 88 -7.80 -12.39 1.80
N TYR A 89 -8.37 -12.91 0.70
CA TYR A 89 -7.61 -13.59 -0.35
C TYR A 89 -6.68 -12.63 -1.09
N ALA A 90 -7.12 -11.42 -1.41
CA ALA A 90 -6.29 -10.41 -2.07
C ALA A 90 -5.04 -10.06 -1.25
N GLN A 91 -5.20 -9.91 0.08
CA GLN A 91 -4.08 -9.67 0.99
C GLN A 91 -3.08 -10.84 1.00
N CYS A 92 -3.57 -12.08 0.97
CA CYS A 92 -2.72 -13.27 0.90
C CYS A 92 -1.92 -13.30 -0.41
N LEU A 93 -2.57 -13.03 -1.55
CA LEU A 93 -1.90 -12.94 -2.86
C LEU A 93 -0.84 -11.84 -2.87
N ALA A 94 -1.17 -10.65 -2.35
CA ALA A 94 -0.22 -9.55 -2.21
C ALA A 94 0.97 -9.96 -1.31
N GLY A 95 0.68 -10.69 -0.22
CA GLY A 95 1.69 -11.24 0.70
C GLY A 95 2.66 -12.17 0.01
N MET A 96 2.17 -13.12 -0.79
CA MET A 96 3.00 -14.04 -1.58
C MET A 96 3.84 -13.28 -2.62
N ALA A 97 3.29 -12.24 -3.25
CA ALA A 97 4.01 -11.43 -4.22
C ALA A 97 5.17 -10.67 -3.56
N PHE A 98 4.89 -9.84 -2.53
CA PHE A 98 5.90 -8.99 -1.95
C PHE A 98 6.94 -9.74 -1.10
N SER A 99 6.59 -10.89 -0.52
CA SER A 99 7.56 -11.72 0.22
C SER A 99 8.71 -12.20 -0.67
N ASN A 100 8.49 -12.28 -1.98
CA ASN A 100 9.48 -12.67 -2.96
C ASN A 100 10.05 -11.48 -3.77
N ALA A 101 9.22 -10.49 -4.11
CA ALA A 101 9.64 -9.33 -4.88
C ALA A 101 10.14 -8.16 -4.02
N LEU A 102 9.95 -8.23 -2.69
CA LEU A 102 10.17 -7.16 -1.73
C LEU A 102 9.26 -5.94 -1.96
N LEU A 103 9.47 -4.92 -1.15
CA LEU A 103 8.70 -3.68 -1.12
C LEU A 103 9.58 -2.49 -1.54
N GLY A 104 8.97 -1.33 -1.70
CA GLY A 104 9.64 -0.12 -2.18
C GLY A 104 9.58 1.04 -1.21
N ILE A 105 9.64 2.24 -1.80
CA ILE A 105 9.76 3.52 -1.08
C ILE A 105 8.54 3.82 -0.21
N VAL A 106 7.32 3.45 -0.63
CA VAL A 106 6.10 3.73 0.14
C VAL A 106 6.19 3.07 1.51
N HIS A 107 6.47 1.77 1.54
CA HIS A 107 6.59 1.01 2.79
C HIS A 107 7.78 1.48 3.63
N SER A 108 8.91 1.77 2.98
CA SER A 108 10.08 2.30 3.68
C SER A 108 9.75 3.61 4.42
N MET A 109 9.10 4.56 3.75
CA MET A 109 8.64 5.81 4.37
C MET A 109 7.60 5.56 5.47
N ALA A 110 6.60 4.71 5.23
CA ALA A 110 5.54 4.43 6.18
C ALA A 110 6.06 3.79 7.47
N HIS A 111 7.04 2.88 7.38
CA HIS A 111 7.68 2.27 8.55
C HIS A 111 8.36 3.31 9.45
N LYS A 112 9.01 4.31 8.85
CA LYS A 112 9.72 5.35 9.61
C LYS A 112 8.79 6.44 10.11
N THR A 113 7.70 6.71 9.39
CA THR A 113 6.71 7.73 9.77
C THR A 113 5.82 7.28 10.93
N GLY A 114 5.43 6.00 10.97
CA GLY A 114 4.40 5.50 11.88
C GLY A 114 4.67 5.74 13.37
N ALA A 115 5.93 5.78 13.80
CA ALA A 115 6.34 6.00 15.19
C ALA A 115 7.10 7.31 15.41
N ALA A 116 7.23 8.16 14.38
CA ALA A 116 8.10 9.34 14.43
C ALA A 116 7.49 10.52 15.18
N PHE A 117 6.16 10.63 15.23
CA PHE A 117 5.47 11.81 15.73
C PHE A 117 4.87 11.59 17.11
N SER A 118 4.95 12.63 17.96
CA SER A 118 4.42 12.63 19.34
C SER A 118 2.90 12.73 19.38
N THR A 119 2.28 13.32 18.36
CA THR A 119 0.83 13.51 18.23
C THR A 119 0.04 12.23 18.00
N GLY A 120 0.72 11.10 17.84
CA GLY A 120 0.10 9.78 17.71
C GLY A 120 0.76 8.93 16.61
N HIS A 121 0.60 7.62 16.74
CA HIS A 121 1.06 6.70 15.73
C HIS A 121 0.12 6.75 14.51
N ILE A 122 0.66 7.09 13.34
CA ILE A 122 -0.08 6.97 12.09
C ILE A 122 -0.20 5.47 11.78
N PRO A 123 -1.41 4.93 11.63
CA PRO A 123 -1.58 3.54 11.22
C PRO A 123 -0.84 3.28 9.91
N HIS A 124 -0.16 2.14 9.82
CA HIS A 124 0.73 1.82 8.71
C HIS A 124 0.05 1.94 7.35
N GLY A 125 -1.12 1.30 7.17
CA GLY A 125 -1.87 1.38 5.91
C GLY A 125 -2.41 2.79 5.61
N CYS A 126 -2.64 3.64 6.63
CA CYS A 126 -2.98 5.04 6.43
C CYS A 126 -1.79 5.82 5.83
N ALA A 127 -0.59 5.63 6.37
CA ALA A 127 0.63 6.25 5.83
C ALA A 127 0.90 5.78 4.40
N ASN A 128 0.78 4.46 4.12
CA ASN A 128 0.91 3.91 2.78
C ASN A 128 -0.08 4.54 1.80
N ALA A 129 -1.35 4.64 2.17
CA ALA A 129 -2.38 5.24 1.33
C ALA A 129 -2.12 6.71 0.99
N ILE A 130 -1.59 7.49 1.96
CA ILE A 130 -1.21 8.90 1.76
C ILE A 130 -0.02 9.01 0.81
N TYR A 131 1.00 8.15 0.94
CA TYR A 131 2.24 8.27 0.18
C TYR A 131 2.15 7.69 -1.23
N LEU A 132 1.33 6.67 -1.44
CA LEU A 132 1.30 5.89 -2.67
C LEU A 132 1.20 6.75 -3.95
N PRO A 133 0.28 7.72 -4.11
CA PRO A 133 0.20 8.52 -5.33
C PRO A 133 1.44 9.37 -5.59
N TYR A 134 2.10 9.83 -4.54
CA TYR A 134 3.32 10.65 -4.66
C TYR A 134 4.52 9.80 -5.09
N VAL A 135 4.64 8.60 -4.53
CA VAL A 135 5.73 7.67 -4.86
C VAL A 135 5.56 7.12 -6.27
N ILE A 136 4.33 6.81 -6.72
CA ILE A 136 4.07 6.44 -8.12
C ILE A 136 4.60 7.52 -9.07
N LYS A 137 4.28 8.79 -8.82
CA LYS A 137 4.77 9.92 -9.63
C LYS A 137 6.29 10.10 -9.57
N TYR A 138 6.90 9.79 -8.43
CA TYR A 138 8.34 9.84 -8.27
C TYR A 138 9.03 8.70 -9.03
N ASN A 139 8.59 7.46 -8.84
CA ASN A 139 9.15 6.28 -9.49
C ASN A 139 8.92 6.27 -11.00
N ALA A 140 7.83 6.88 -11.49
CA ALA A 140 7.54 7.03 -12.92
C ALA A 140 8.54 7.91 -13.68
N LYS A 141 9.58 8.45 -13.03
CA LYS A 141 10.76 9.03 -13.70
C LYS A 141 11.67 7.96 -14.31
N ASP A 142 11.62 6.74 -13.77
CA ASP A 142 12.26 5.57 -14.35
C ASP A 142 11.35 4.99 -15.45
N PRO A 143 11.87 4.76 -16.68
CA PRO A 143 11.05 4.27 -17.79
C PRO A 143 10.44 2.89 -17.56
N VAL A 144 11.14 2.00 -16.85
CA VAL A 144 10.65 0.64 -16.58
C VAL A 144 9.50 0.71 -15.57
N ALA A 145 9.67 1.43 -14.48
CA ALA A 145 8.61 1.64 -13.50
C ALA A 145 7.40 2.35 -14.13
N ALA A 146 7.61 3.35 -14.97
CA ALA A 146 6.55 4.07 -15.66
C ALA A 146 5.71 3.13 -16.54
N GLU A 147 6.33 2.22 -17.29
CA GLU A 147 5.59 1.25 -18.11
C GLU A 147 4.79 0.29 -17.26
N ARG A 148 5.35 -0.19 -16.15
CA ARG A 148 4.65 -1.10 -15.24
C ARG A 148 3.44 -0.44 -14.56
N TYR A 149 3.53 0.83 -14.16
CA TYR A 149 2.38 1.59 -13.66
C TYR A 149 1.31 1.80 -14.74
N ALA A 150 1.72 2.11 -15.97
CA ALA A 150 0.79 2.24 -17.08
C ALA A 150 0.10 0.91 -17.43
N GLU A 151 0.81 -0.22 -17.28
CA GLU A 151 0.23 -1.55 -17.46
C GLU A 151 -0.82 -1.86 -16.40
N ILE A 152 -0.57 -1.53 -15.12
CA ILE A 152 -1.59 -1.62 -14.07
C ILE A 152 -2.84 -0.83 -14.49
N ALA A 153 -2.66 0.42 -14.93
CA ALA A 153 -3.79 1.27 -15.34
C ALA A 153 -4.59 0.66 -16.49
N ARG A 154 -3.92 0.16 -17.54
CA ARG A 154 -4.58 -0.51 -18.70
C ARG A 154 -5.36 -1.73 -18.23
N ARG A 155 -4.76 -2.56 -17.39
CA ARG A 155 -5.36 -3.79 -16.89
C ARG A 155 -6.58 -3.52 -16.03
N MET A 156 -6.59 -2.41 -15.30
CA MET A 156 -7.74 -1.95 -14.52
C MET A 156 -8.78 -1.19 -15.36
N GLY A 157 -8.60 -1.12 -16.68
CA GLY A 157 -9.54 -0.43 -17.58
C GLY A 157 -9.55 1.08 -17.41
N LEU A 158 -8.46 1.68 -16.86
CA LEU A 158 -8.37 3.12 -16.71
C LEU A 158 -8.04 3.80 -18.04
N GLU A 159 -8.62 4.96 -18.29
CA GLU A 159 -8.46 5.70 -19.54
C GLU A 159 -7.17 6.53 -19.55
N GLY A 160 -6.52 6.59 -20.72
CA GLY A 160 -5.35 7.42 -20.94
C GLY A 160 -4.83 7.26 -22.37
N THR A 161 -4.55 8.39 -23.04
CA THR A 161 -4.07 8.41 -24.43
C THR A 161 -2.56 8.19 -24.55
N CYS A 162 -1.83 8.22 -23.45
CA CYS A 162 -0.39 7.99 -23.37
C CYS A 162 -0.01 7.44 -21.99
N GLN A 163 1.22 6.94 -21.86
CA GLN A 163 1.75 6.40 -20.62
C GLN A 163 1.55 7.33 -19.41
N LYS A 164 1.89 8.62 -19.57
CA LYS A 164 1.74 9.62 -18.51
C LYS A 164 0.26 9.81 -18.11
N ALA A 165 -0.67 9.80 -19.06
CA ALA A 165 -2.10 9.91 -18.78
C ALA A 165 -2.60 8.70 -17.99
N LEU A 166 -2.18 7.48 -18.36
CA LEU A 166 -2.51 6.26 -17.65
C LEU A 166 -2.00 6.27 -16.20
N ILE A 167 -0.77 6.72 -15.98
CA ILE A 167 -0.20 6.86 -14.63
C ILE A 167 -0.98 7.89 -13.79
N ASN A 168 -1.37 9.01 -14.40
CA ASN A 168 -2.21 10.00 -13.71
C ASN A 168 -3.58 9.41 -13.35
N SER A 169 -4.23 8.70 -14.28
CA SER A 169 -5.51 8.02 -14.01
C SER A 169 -5.39 7.00 -12.87
N LEU A 170 -4.26 6.27 -12.79
CA LEU A 170 -4.00 5.38 -11.66
C LEU A 170 -3.90 6.14 -10.34
N CYS A 171 -3.16 7.25 -10.30
CA CYS A 171 -3.07 8.09 -9.10
C CYS A 171 -4.43 8.68 -8.71
N GLU A 172 -5.20 9.17 -9.68
CA GLU A 172 -6.55 9.71 -9.46
C GLU A 172 -7.49 8.63 -8.91
N LYS A 173 -7.39 7.40 -9.41
CA LYS A 173 -8.15 6.27 -8.89
C LYS A 173 -7.80 5.94 -7.44
N ILE A 174 -6.53 5.99 -7.07
CA ILE A 174 -6.08 5.80 -5.68
C ILE A 174 -6.59 6.96 -4.79
N ASP A 175 -6.51 8.19 -5.26
CA ASP A 175 -7.03 9.35 -4.53
C ASP A 175 -8.55 9.27 -4.34
N GLU A 176 -9.31 8.82 -5.35
CA GLU A 176 -10.75 8.53 -5.26
C GLU A 176 -11.05 7.50 -4.16
N PHE A 177 -10.26 6.41 -4.11
CA PHE A 177 -10.38 5.40 -3.05
C PHE A 177 -10.10 5.99 -1.67
N ASN A 178 -9.04 6.77 -1.51
CA ASN A 178 -8.72 7.43 -0.25
C ASN A 178 -9.89 8.30 0.24
N VAL A 179 -10.48 9.10 -0.64
CA VAL A 179 -11.67 9.92 -0.31
C VAL A 179 -12.86 9.05 0.08
N ARG A 180 -13.18 8.01 -0.71
CA ARG A 180 -14.31 7.12 -0.48
C ARG A 180 -14.19 6.33 0.82
N LEU A 181 -12.97 5.99 1.23
CA LEU A 181 -12.64 5.24 2.44
C LEU A 181 -12.41 6.15 3.66
N ASN A 182 -12.64 7.46 3.54
CA ASN A 182 -12.38 8.46 4.59
C ASN A 182 -10.94 8.42 5.12
N ILE A 183 -9.96 8.18 4.25
CA ILE A 183 -8.54 8.26 4.57
C ILE A 183 -8.10 9.73 4.48
N PRO A 184 -7.37 10.25 5.46
CA PRO A 184 -6.82 11.60 5.40
C PRO A 184 -5.97 11.81 4.14
N LYS A 185 -6.14 12.95 3.48
CA LYS A 185 -5.41 13.25 2.25
C LYS A 185 -3.93 13.54 2.49
N THR A 186 -3.60 14.09 3.65
CA THR A 186 -2.24 14.50 4.01
C THR A 186 -1.94 14.13 5.47
N LEU A 187 -0.65 14.14 5.83
CA LEU A 187 -0.22 13.99 7.23
C LEU A 187 -0.81 15.10 8.13
N LYS A 188 -0.99 16.30 7.59
CA LYS A 188 -1.62 17.42 8.29
C LYS A 188 -3.09 17.13 8.59
N ASP A 189 -3.83 16.57 7.62
CA ASP A 189 -5.24 16.18 7.81
C ASP A 189 -5.38 15.02 8.81
N PHE A 190 -4.35 14.18 8.95
CA PHE A 190 -4.27 13.16 10.00
C PHE A 190 -4.06 13.78 11.39
N GLY A 191 -3.50 14.99 11.48
CA GLY A 191 -3.26 15.72 12.71
C GLY A 191 -1.79 15.99 13.05
N ILE A 192 -0.86 15.63 12.14
CA ILE A 192 0.57 15.93 12.35
C ILE A 192 0.82 17.42 12.21
N GLN A 193 1.47 18.01 13.22
CA GLN A 193 1.81 19.42 13.23
C GLN A 193 2.97 19.72 12.28
N GLU A 194 2.87 20.84 11.55
CA GLU A 194 3.84 21.21 10.52
C GLU A 194 5.25 21.40 11.07
N ASP A 195 5.37 22.00 12.26
CA ASP A 195 6.66 22.25 12.91
C ASP A 195 7.34 20.94 13.33
N GLU A 196 6.58 20.00 13.91
CA GLU A 196 7.07 18.67 14.23
C GLU A 196 7.48 17.89 12.98
N PHE A 197 6.73 18.02 11.89
CA PHE A 197 7.09 17.41 10.62
C PHE A 197 8.41 17.97 10.09
N LYS A 198 8.58 19.29 10.06
CA LYS A 198 9.81 19.94 9.59
C LYS A 198 11.04 19.54 10.39
N GLU A 199 10.89 19.39 11.70
CA GLU A 199 11.96 18.93 12.59
C GLU A 199 12.41 17.50 12.27
N LYS A 200 11.47 16.61 11.96
CA LYS A 200 11.72 15.17 11.87
C LYS A 200 11.90 14.64 10.43
N VAL A 201 11.45 15.38 9.42
CA VAL A 201 11.42 14.89 8.02
C VAL A 201 12.79 14.48 7.49
N ALA A 202 13.84 15.23 7.81
CA ALA A 202 15.20 14.89 7.37
C ALA A 202 15.65 13.54 7.93
N LYS A 203 15.39 13.29 9.21
CA LYS A 203 15.73 12.02 9.86
C LYS A 203 14.87 10.85 9.35
N ILE A 204 13.59 11.09 9.10
CA ILE A 204 12.70 10.09 8.49
C ILE A 204 13.22 9.71 7.10
N ALA A 205 13.58 10.70 6.28
CA ALA A 205 14.10 10.46 4.94
C ALA A 205 15.43 9.69 4.96
N GLU A 206 16.38 10.07 5.82
CA GLU A 206 17.65 9.35 6.01
C GLU A 206 17.41 7.87 6.37
N LEU A 207 16.53 7.61 7.33
CA LEU A 207 16.20 6.25 7.76
C LEU A 207 15.40 5.44 6.74
N ALA A 208 14.72 6.09 5.80
CA ALA A 208 13.94 5.43 4.76
C ALA A 208 14.80 4.96 3.57
N VAL A 209 15.98 5.54 3.38
CA VAL A 209 16.91 5.21 2.27
C VAL A 209 17.97 4.19 2.69
N GLY A 210 18.28 4.10 3.96
CA GLY A 210 19.26 3.15 4.54
C GLY A 210 18.63 1.87 4.98
#